data_ed00d289ce2da89f2bfa1bbe983134cb
#
_entry.id   ed00d289ce2da89f2bfa1bbe983134cb
#
_cell.length_a   1.000
_cell.length_b   1.000
_cell.length_c   1.000
_cell.angle_alpha   90.00
_cell.angle_beta   90.00
_cell.angle_gamma   90.00
#
_symmetry.space_group_name_H-M   'P 1'
#
loop_
_entity.id
_entity.type
_entity.pdbx_description
1 polymer ?
#
loop_
_entity_poly.entity_id
_entity_poly.type
_entity_poly.pdbx_seq_one_letter_code
_entity_poly.pdbx_strand_id
1 'polypeptide(L)'
;LVNGSSMGWVLKRLKLDSLPPAKQATVNKVEAKISEEMSAMLPAMMESEFLKGANWDEVKTVAGVKSATETIKSDIISEEELSVAFRRRLLETERKHYWAQFDQGTLGKRATSKLVEAVEHALDGQPIISPRTELNKLWCTPAVINALRKIQSLKKVAVYLSFTRLTLSYDVARGFLQAQDELESHIASLAPSEQESEIVRGFVQQNKVKTLEYIKNLRETFPEIIHSLETHSATRLLLNRERVVINQQLKQAVLDTPEAKRMIMNIESRMAKLQKLSSISVPTPSHELIGQLEWSKMLSDSTKKKLNHIMVHAIYNNNDLIAHQGKPFCALGVIVRGSVQQQEYKADQKMKKVLGPGETLGALSLLSGISPCDITAIALVDIIWLQGDKLKPLMAQDSELTQAVSKLMNL
;
A
#
# COMPACT_ATOMS: atom_id res chain seq x y z
N LEU A 1 -36.64 36.64 -13.99
CA LEU A 1 -37.61 35.50 -14.02
C LEU A 1 -37.51 34.62 -15.29
N VAL A 2 -36.78 35.03 -16.31
CA VAL A 2 -36.65 34.27 -17.57
C VAL A 2 -35.56 33.17 -17.50
N ASN A 3 -34.62 33.25 -16.58
CA ASN A 3 -33.44 32.31 -16.52
C ASN A 3 -33.76 30.91 -15.96
N GLY A 4 -34.86 30.71 -15.26
CA GLY A 4 -35.17 29.38 -14.67
C GLY A 4 -35.87 28.40 -15.63
N SER A 5 -36.74 28.91 -16.50
CA SER A 5 -37.55 28.09 -17.41
C SER A 5 -36.84 27.71 -18.70
N SER A 6 -35.88 28.52 -19.15
CA SER A 6 -35.07 28.24 -20.36
C SER A 6 -33.92 27.25 -20.11
N MET A 7 -33.40 27.18 -18.89
CA MET A 7 -32.29 26.29 -18.53
C MET A 7 -32.66 24.81 -18.72
N GLY A 8 -33.86 24.40 -18.27
CA GLY A 8 -34.34 23.04 -18.46
C GLY A 8 -34.51 22.65 -19.93
N TRP A 9 -34.95 23.58 -20.77
CA TRP A 9 -35.07 23.36 -22.21
C TRP A 9 -33.69 23.26 -22.91
N VAL A 10 -32.74 24.13 -22.50
CA VAL A 10 -31.36 24.09 -22.99
C VAL A 10 -30.66 22.80 -22.59
N LEU A 11 -30.80 22.35 -21.33
CA LEU A 11 -30.24 21.08 -20.86
C LEU A 11 -30.80 19.89 -21.61
N LYS A 12 -32.12 19.87 -21.87
CA LYS A 12 -32.76 18.81 -22.71
C LYS A 12 -32.26 18.82 -24.14
N ARG A 13 -32.14 20.01 -24.76
CA ARG A 13 -31.68 20.15 -26.14
C ARG A 13 -30.22 19.75 -26.30
N LEU A 14 -29.39 19.98 -25.31
CA LEU A 14 -27.97 19.61 -25.28
C LEU A 14 -27.76 18.17 -24.76
N LYS A 15 -28.83 17.44 -24.44
CA LYS A 15 -28.80 16.10 -23.81
C LYS A 15 -27.91 16.03 -22.55
N LEU A 16 -27.78 17.14 -21.84
CA LEU A 16 -27.03 17.23 -20.59
C LEU A 16 -27.82 16.75 -19.37
N ASP A 17 -29.13 16.57 -19.53
CA ASP A 17 -30.04 16.01 -18.54
C ASP A 17 -30.16 14.46 -18.66
N SER A 18 -29.61 13.87 -19.70
CA SER A 18 -29.57 12.41 -19.89
C SER A 18 -28.26 11.85 -19.42
N LEU A 19 -28.30 10.75 -18.67
CA LEU A 19 -27.10 10.01 -18.31
C LEU A 19 -26.41 9.48 -19.58
N PRO A 20 -25.08 9.45 -19.63
CA PRO A 20 -24.38 8.76 -20.69
C PRO A 20 -24.91 7.32 -20.86
N PRO A 21 -25.02 6.79 -22.09
CA PRO A 21 -25.68 5.51 -22.35
C PRO A 21 -25.16 4.37 -21.47
N ALA A 22 -23.86 4.29 -21.27
CA ALA A 22 -23.23 3.28 -20.41
C ALA A 22 -23.60 3.43 -18.90
N LYS A 23 -23.79 4.67 -18.41
CA LYS A 23 -24.33 4.89 -17.06
C LYS A 23 -25.79 4.52 -16.96
N GLN A 24 -26.58 4.82 -18.00
CA GLN A 24 -27.98 4.43 -18.08
C GLN A 24 -28.15 2.90 -18.06
N ALA A 25 -27.31 2.15 -18.80
CA ALA A 25 -27.32 0.69 -18.76
C ALA A 25 -27.05 0.13 -17.34
N THR A 26 -26.12 0.76 -16.60
CA THR A 26 -25.87 0.37 -15.21
C THR A 26 -27.06 0.67 -14.32
N VAL A 27 -27.70 1.84 -14.48
CA VAL A 27 -28.93 2.19 -13.74
C VAL A 27 -30.03 1.19 -14.04
N ASN A 28 -30.27 0.87 -15.30
CA ASN A 28 -31.28 -0.09 -15.73
C ASN A 28 -31.03 -1.49 -15.12
N LYS A 29 -29.77 -1.95 -15.06
CA LYS A 29 -29.41 -3.23 -14.42
C LYS A 29 -29.69 -3.21 -12.91
N VAL A 30 -29.39 -2.09 -12.23
CA VAL A 30 -29.68 -1.91 -10.79
C VAL A 30 -31.19 -1.83 -10.54
N GLU A 31 -31.95 -1.12 -11.38
CA GLU A 31 -33.40 -1.04 -11.30
C GLU A 31 -34.07 -2.42 -11.49
N ALA A 32 -33.55 -3.23 -12.44
CA ALA A 32 -34.01 -4.59 -12.63
C ALA A 32 -33.79 -5.44 -11.37
N LYS A 33 -32.59 -5.34 -10.75
CA LYS A 33 -32.28 -6.04 -9.50
C LYS A 33 -33.14 -5.59 -8.34
N ILE A 34 -33.39 -4.27 -8.19
CA ILE A 34 -34.29 -3.72 -7.18
C ILE A 34 -35.70 -4.29 -7.39
N SER A 35 -36.18 -4.31 -8.64
CA SER A 35 -37.52 -4.86 -8.95
C SER A 35 -37.62 -6.34 -8.61
N GLU A 36 -36.56 -7.12 -8.85
CA GLU A 36 -36.48 -8.54 -8.50
C GLU A 36 -36.51 -8.72 -6.96
N GLU A 37 -35.69 -7.97 -6.21
CA GLU A 37 -35.66 -8.02 -4.74
C GLU A 37 -36.99 -7.61 -4.13
N MET A 38 -37.62 -6.52 -4.65
CA MET A 38 -38.95 -6.08 -4.19
C MET A 38 -40.00 -7.13 -4.48
N SER A 39 -39.96 -7.76 -5.65
CA SER A 39 -40.90 -8.83 -6.01
C SER A 39 -40.73 -10.07 -5.13
N ALA A 40 -39.48 -10.41 -4.74
CA ALA A 40 -39.20 -11.50 -3.83
C ALA A 40 -39.65 -11.23 -2.39
N MET A 41 -39.67 -9.97 -1.94
CA MET A 41 -40.14 -9.58 -0.62
C MET A 41 -41.69 -9.56 -0.48
N LEU A 42 -42.40 -9.34 -1.59
CA LEU A 42 -43.89 -9.19 -1.58
C LEU A 42 -44.61 -10.36 -0.92
N PRO A 43 -44.31 -11.66 -1.18
CA PRO A 43 -44.99 -12.78 -0.54
C PRO A 43 -44.89 -12.75 0.98
N ALA A 44 -43.65 -12.50 1.49
CA ALA A 44 -43.47 -12.42 2.93
C ALA A 44 -44.18 -11.24 3.61
N MET A 45 -44.26 -10.10 2.90
CA MET A 45 -45.04 -8.96 3.38
C MET A 45 -46.54 -9.21 3.36
N MET A 46 -47.08 -9.93 2.36
CA MET A 46 -48.48 -10.31 2.25
C MET A 46 -48.92 -11.28 3.36
N GLU A 47 -48.01 -12.11 3.87
CA GLU A 47 -48.23 -13.04 4.97
C GLU A 47 -48.14 -12.38 6.34
N SER A 48 -47.63 -11.14 6.44
CA SER A 48 -47.47 -10.44 7.69
C SER A 48 -48.84 -10.11 8.31
N GLU A 49 -49.04 -10.45 9.59
CA GLU A 49 -50.28 -10.17 10.34
C GLU A 49 -50.61 -8.68 10.41
N PHE A 50 -49.60 -7.80 10.42
CA PHE A 50 -49.77 -6.37 10.48
C PHE A 50 -50.20 -5.75 9.15
N LEU A 51 -50.11 -6.47 8.03
CA LEU A 51 -50.35 -5.98 6.67
C LEU A 51 -51.51 -6.73 5.98
N LYS A 52 -52.22 -7.62 6.68
CA LYS A 52 -53.34 -8.43 6.14
C LYS A 52 -54.48 -7.60 5.51
N GLY A 53 -54.68 -6.36 5.99
CA GLY A 53 -55.72 -5.47 5.51
C GLY A 53 -55.28 -4.55 4.36
N ALA A 54 -54.05 -4.64 3.86
CA ALA A 54 -53.54 -3.76 2.83
C ALA A 54 -54.15 -4.10 1.44
N ASN A 55 -54.47 -3.04 0.66
CA ASN A 55 -54.81 -3.19 -0.75
C ASN A 55 -53.56 -3.42 -1.59
N TRP A 56 -53.20 -4.68 -1.79
CA TRP A 56 -51.93 -5.07 -2.46
C TRP A 56 -51.85 -4.66 -3.92
N ASP A 57 -52.99 -4.45 -4.62
CA ASP A 57 -52.99 -3.96 -6.00
C ASP A 57 -52.61 -2.48 -6.06
N GLU A 58 -53.10 -1.71 -5.12
CA GLU A 58 -52.72 -0.30 -4.94
C GLU A 58 -51.28 -0.17 -4.48
N VAL A 59 -50.81 -1.00 -3.54
CA VAL A 59 -49.42 -1.04 -3.07
C VAL A 59 -48.47 -1.35 -4.25
N LYS A 60 -48.74 -2.37 -5.07
CA LYS A 60 -47.93 -2.69 -6.24
C LYS A 60 -47.88 -1.55 -7.24
N THR A 61 -49.01 -0.90 -7.47
CA THR A 61 -49.14 0.23 -8.41
C THR A 61 -48.37 1.44 -7.92
N VAL A 62 -48.55 1.86 -6.67
CA VAL A 62 -47.87 3.02 -6.07
C VAL A 62 -46.39 2.78 -5.83
N ALA A 63 -46.02 1.57 -5.40
CA ALA A 63 -44.62 1.18 -5.24
C ALA A 63 -43.86 0.97 -6.57
N GLY A 64 -44.56 1.00 -7.71
CA GLY A 64 -43.95 0.88 -9.03
C GLY A 64 -43.28 -0.47 -9.24
N VAL A 65 -43.79 -1.54 -8.59
CA VAL A 65 -43.25 -2.90 -8.80
C VAL A 65 -43.68 -3.32 -10.21
N LYS A 66 -42.78 -3.12 -11.15
CA LYS A 66 -42.99 -3.49 -12.57
C LYS A 66 -43.00 -5.00 -12.70
N SER A 67 -44.00 -5.50 -13.40
CA SER A 67 -44.01 -6.90 -13.86
C SER A 67 -42.79 -7.11 -14.76
N ALA A 68 -42.12 -8.26 -14.65
CA ALA A 68 -40.88 -8.63 -15.34
C ALA A 68 -40.92 -8.56 -16.88
N THR A 69 -42.00 -8.11 -17.49
CA THR A 69 -42.27 -8.12 -18.93
C THR A 69 -41.99 -6.80 -19.65
N GLU A 70 -41.69 -5.69 -18.96
CA GLU A 70 -41.32 -4.45 -19.65
C GLU A 70 -39.83 -4.44 -19.98
N THR A 71 -39.48 -5.01 -21.12
CA THR A 71 -38.13 -4.94 -21.71
C THR A 71 -37.82 -3.47 -22.04
N ILE A 72 -36.94 -2.86 -21.24
CA ILE A 72 -36.44 -1.51 -21.50
C ILE A 72 -35.68 -1.57 -22.84
N LYS A 73 -36.10 -0.75 -23.81
CA LYS A 73 -35.37 -0.57 -25.06
C LYS A 73 -33.95 -0.13 -24.75
N SER A 74 -33.00 -1.06 -24.80
CA SER A 74 -31.58 -0.72 -24.72
C SER A 74 -31.16 -0.15 -26.07
N ASP A 75 -30.77 1.11 -26.11
CA ASP A 75 -29.93 1.61 -27.20
C ASP A 75 -28.77 0.66 -27.38
N ILE A 76 -28.40 0.37 -28.62
CA ILE A 76 -27.29 -0.55 -28.94
C ILE A 76 -26.00 0.11 -28.50
N ILE A 77 -25.59 -0.16 -27.25
CA ILE A 77 -24.33 0.29 -26.68
C ILE A 77 -23.29 -0.74 -27.07
N SER A 78 -22.12 -0.30 -27.55
CA SER A 78 -21.05 -1.23 -27.89
C SER A 78 -20.51 -1.94 -26.63
N GLU A 79 -20.10 -3.20 -26.75
CA GLU A 79 -19.48 -3.95 -25.64
C GLU A 79 -18.26 -3.22 -25.08
N GLU A 80 -17.51 -2.53 -25.94
CA GLU A 80 -16.34 -1.76 -25.55
C GLU A 80 -16.72 -0.58 -24.64
N GLU A 81 -17.79 0.16 -24.96
CA GLU A 81 -18.28 1.26 -24.10
C GLU A 81 -18.77 0.75 -22.74
N LEU A 82 -19.42 -0.41 -22.71
CA LEU A 82 -19.84 -1.05 -21.47
C LEU A 82 -18.66 -1.49 -20.61
N SER A 83 -17.62 -2.07 -21.21
CA SER A 83 -16.39 -2.47 -20.53
C SER A 83 -15.65 -1.26 -19.96
N VAL A 84 -15.54 -0.15 -20.70
CA VAL A 84 -14.94 1.09 -20.24
C VAL A 84 -15.73 1.67 -19.04
N ALA A 85 -17.06 1.71 -19.14
CA ALA A 85 -17.91 2.22 -18.06
C ALA A 85 -17.82 1.34 -16.80
N PHE A 86 -17.76 0.04 -16.95
CA PHE A 86 -17.57 -0.91 -15.86
C PHE A 86 -16.23 -0.69 -15.14
N ARG A 87 -15.12 -0.62 -15.88
CA ARG A 87 -13.79 -0.36 -15.29
C ARG A 87 -13.75 0.97 -14.59
N ARG A 88 -14.33 2.02 -15.19
CA ARG A 88 -14.46 3.34 -14.54
C ARG A 88 -15.23 3.25 -13.24
N ARG A 89 -16.33 2.51 -13.20
CA ARG A 89 -17.14 2.33 -12.00
C ARG A 89 -16.37 1.62 -10.89
N LEU A 90 -15.60 0.60 -11.23
CA LEU A 90 -14.73 -0.08 -10.27
C LEU A 90 -13.67 0.85 -9.70
N LEU A 91 -13.03 1.68 -10.52
CA LEU A 91 -12.06 2.68 -10.08
C LEU A 91 -12.68 3.73 -9.15
N GLU A 92 -13.88 4.22 -9.47
CA GLU A 92 -14.64 5.12 -8.59
C GLU A 92 -15.00 4.46 -7.25
N THR A 93 -15.33 3.18 -7.27
CA THR A 93 -15.62 2.39 -6.06
C THR A 93 -14.34 2.23 -5.23
N GLU A 94 -13.22 1.89 -5.85
CA GLU A 94 -11.90 1.81 -5.20
C GLU A 94 -11.54 3.13 -4.51
N ARG A 95 -11.72 4.27 -5.19
CA ARG A 95 -11.49 5.60 -4.62
C ARG A 95 -12.36 5.86 -3.38
N LYS A 96 -13.64 5.48 -3.43
CA LYS A 96 -14.55 5.61 -2.28
C LYS A 96 -14.10 4.77 -1.09
N HIS A 97 -13.58 3.56 -1.34
CA HIS A 97 -13.05 2.71 -0.29
C HIS A 97 -11.83 3.32 0.40
N TYR A 98 -10.94 4.01 -0.32
CA TYR A 98 -9.81 4.70 0.30
C TYR A 98 -10.27 5.83 1.23
N TRP A 99 -11.27 6.61 0.83
CA TRP A 99 -11.85 7.62 1.70
C TRP A 99 -12.58 7.00 2.90
N ALA A 100 -13.33 5.93 2.70
CA ALA A 100 -13.97 5.21 3.80
C ALA A 100 -12.94 4.65 4.80
N GLN A 101 -11.83 4.08 4.34
CA GLN A 101 -10.73 3.64 5.19
C GLN A 101 -10.09 4.81 5.96
N PHE A 102 -9.95 5.97 5.33
CA PHE A 102 -9.45 7.18 5.98
C PHE A 102 -10.42 7.65 7.08
N ASP A 103 -11.70 7.74 6.79
CA ASP A 103 -12.74 8.15 7.74
C ASP A 103 -12.87 7.17 8.93
N GLN A 104 -12.70 5.88 8.66
CA GLN A 104 -12.62 4.84 9.69
C GLN A 104 -11.29 4.89 10.46
N GLY A 105 -10.31 5.67 10.00
CA GLY A 105 -8.99 5.78 10.60
C GLY A 105 -8.09 4.56 10.40
N THR A 106 -8.45 3.64 9.52
CA THR A 106 -7.61 2.50 9.16
C THR A 106 -6.46 2.90 8.24
N LEU A 107 -6.60 3.99 7.48
CA LEU A 107 -5.61 4.50 6.54
C LEU A 107 -5.17 5.91 6.93
N GLY A 108 -3.86 6.19 6.84
CA GLY A 108 -3.31 7.52 7.14
C GLY A 108 -3.49 8.49 5.96
N LYS A 109 -3.58 9.81 6.24
CA LYS A 109 -3.79 10.85 5.23
C LYS A 109 -2.83 10.76 4.04
N ARG A 110 -1.53 10.54 4.29
CA ARG A 110 -0.52 10.45 3.21
C ARG A 110 -0.72 9.22 2.34
N ALA A 111 -1.07 8.09 2.93
CA ALA A 111 -1.34 6.85 2.20
C ALA A 111 -2.61 7.00 1.36
N THR A 112 -3.68 7.55 1.94
CA THR A 112 -4.93 7.86 1.22
C THR A 112 -4.67 8.75 0.00
N SER A 113 -3.93 9.86 0.17
CA SER A 113 -3.61 10.74 -0.95
C SER A 113 -2.86 10.01 -2.07
N LYS A 114 -1.91 9.13 -1.74
CA LYS A 114 -1.16 8.36 -2.75
C LYS A 114 -2.02 7.32 -3.47
N LEU A 115 -2.91 6.67 -2.77
CA LEU A 115 -3.84 5.70 -3.36
C LEU A 115 -4.89 6.40 -4.25
N VAL A 116 -5.44 7.51 -3.79
CA VAL A 116 -6.38 8.31 -4.58
C VAL A 116 -5.70 8.88 -5.83
N GLU A 117 -4.48 9.46 -5.70
CA GLU A 117 -3.68 9.93 -6.84
C GLU A 117 -3.47 8.83 -7.89
N ALA A 118 -3.16 7.60 -7.47
CA ALA A 118 -2.99 6.46 -8.38
C ALA A 118 -4.29 6.08 -9.11
N VAL A 119 -5.45 6.21 -8.45
CA VAL A 119 -6.76 5.99 -9.08
C VAL A 119 -7.10 7.12 -10.05
N GLU A 120 -6.86 8.38 -9.68
CA GLU A 120 -7.12 9.53 -10.55
C GLU A 120 -6.31 9.41 -11.86
N HIS A 121 -5.02 9.07 -11.77
CA HIS A 121 -4.20 8.80 -12.97
C HIS A 121 -4.75 7.66 -13.83
N ALA A 122 -5.35 6.63 -13.22
CA ALA A 122 -5.99 5.56 -13.98
C ALA A 122 -7.32 6.00 -14.61
N LEU A 123 -8.01 6.99 -14.03
CA LEU A 123 -9.26 7.57 -14.56
C LEU A 123 -9.03 8.59 -15.67
N ASP A 124 -7.89 9.31 -15.65
CA ASP A 124 -7.55 10.35 -16.63
C ASP A 124 -7.23 9.81 -18.04
N GLY A 125 -6.91 8.50 -18.13
CA GLY A 125 -6.68 7.80 -19.40
C GLY A 125 -7.83 6.87 -19.78
N GLN A 126 -7.50 5.84 -20.58
CA GLN A 126 -8.38 4.69 -20.69
C GLN A 126 -8.42 3.96 -19.35
N PRO A 127 -9.60 3.76 -18.75
CA PRO A 127 -9.69 3.16 -17.41
C PRO A 127 -9.25 1.69 -17.47
N ILE A 128 -8.00 1.46 -17.10
CA ILE A 128 -7.39 0.13 -17.08
C ILE A 128 -7.21 -0.29 -15.63
N ILE A 129 -7.82 -1.40 -15.24
CA ILE A 129 -7.53 -2.08 -13.98
C ILE A 129 -6.33 -2.98 -14.22
N SER A 130 -5.16 -2.38 -14.30
CA SER A 130 -3.88 -3.10 -14.45
C SER A 130 -3.04 -2.94 -13.17
N PRO A 131 -1.93 -3.70 -13.02
CA PRO A 131 -1.00 -3.44 -11.94
C PRO A 131 -0.59 -1.97 -11.90
N ARG A 132 -0.80 -1.31 -10.76
CA ARG A 132 -0.57 0.13 -10.58
C ARG A 132 0.92 0.43 -10.58
N THR A 133 1.45 0.86 -11.72
CA THR A 133 2.86 1.25 -11.87
C THR A 133 3.26 2.35 -10.89
N GLU A 134 2.34 3.27 -10.57
CA GLU A 134 2.55 4.34 -9.59
C GLU A 134 2.78 3.79 -8.18
N LEU A 135 2.07 2.74 -7.76
CA LEU A 135 2.28 2.08 -6.47
C LEU A 135 3.61 1.32 -6.46
N ASN A 136 3.99 0.69 -7.57
CA ASN A 136 5.29 0.02 -7.69
C ASN A 136 6.47 0.98 -7.48
N LYS A 137 6.34 2.25 -7.89
CA LYS A 137 7.34 3.29 -7.62
C LYS A 137 7.52 3.58 -6.12
N LEU A 138 6.49 3.37 -5.30
CA LEU A 138 6.60 3.49 -3.84
C LEU A 138 7.45 2.36 -3.24
N TRP A 139 7.46 1.20 -3.87
CA TRP A 139 8.19 0.01 -3.44
C TRP A 139 9.65 -0.03 -3.92
N CYS A 140 10.04 0.90 -4.79
CA CYS A 140 11.44 1.10 -5.23
C CYS A 140 12.10 2.26 -4.49
N THR A 141 13.42 2.24 -4.33
CA THR A 141 14.15 3.34 -3.68
C THR A 141 14.27 4.55 -4.63
N PRO A 142 13.82 5.74 -4.24
CA PRO A 142 13.98 6.94 -5.07
C PRO A 142 15.44 7.30 -5.31
N ALA A 143 15.75 7.79 -6.51
CA ALA A 143 17.08 8.28 -6.87
C ALA A 143 17.62 9.34 -5.90
N VAL A 144 16.75 10.17 -5.34
CA VAL A 144 17.10 11.19 -4.33
C VAL A 144 17.68 10.55 -3.07
N ILE A 145 17.09 9.48 -2.54
CA ILE A 145 17.60 8.78 -1.37
C ILE A 145 18.97 8.17 -1.69
N ASN A 146 19.14 7.59 -2.88
CA ASN A 146 20.43 7.06 -3.32
C ASN A 146 21.49 8.17 -3.48
N ALA A 147 21.11 9.37 -3.93
CA ALA A 147 22.01 10.52 -3.99
C ALA A 147 22.40 11.01 -2.59
N LEU A 148 21.43 11.11 -1.65
CA LEU A 148 21.69 11.52 -0.26
C LEU A 148 22.60 10.53 0.47
N ARG A 149 22.55 9.25 0.17
CA ARG A 149 23.45 8.23 0.74
C ARG A 149 24.92 8.45 0.38
N LYS A 150 25.22 9.09 -0.76
CA LYS A 150 26.59 9.41 -1.20
C LYS A 150 27.21 10.54 -0.41
N ILE A 151 26.40 11.42 0.20
CA ILE A 151 26.86 12.60 0.94
C ILE A 151 26.92 12.25 2.45
N GLN A 152 28.12 12.29 3.02
CA GLN A 152 28.40 11.81 4.38
C GLN A 152 27.57 12.50 5.48
N SER A 153 27.40 13.82 5.39
CA SER A 153 26.63 14.61 6.36
C SER A 153 25.11 14.33 6.30
N LEU A 154 24.60 13.80 5.17
CA LEU A 154 23.18 13.56 4.92
C LEU A 154 22.76 12.09 5.08
N LYS A 155 23.69 11.19 5.44
CA LYS A 155 23.40 9.76 5.58
C LYS A 155 22.31 9.44 6.61
N LYS A 156 22.34 10.11 7.76
CA LYS A 156 21.30 9.97 8.79
C LYS A 156 19.91 10.39 8.27
N VAL A 157 19.88 11.45 7.46
CA VAL A 157 18.66 11.91 6.79
C VAL A 157 18.15 10.88 5.79
N ALA A 158 19.05 10.30 4.99
CA ALA A 158 18.69 9.25 4.03
C ALA A 158 18.11 8.01 4.73
N VAL A 159 18.66 7.58 5.85
CA VAL A 159 18.11 6.49 6.66
C VAL A 159 16.71 6.84 7.18
N TYR A 160 16.56 8.00 7.81
CA TYR A 160 15.25 8.47 8.30
C TYR A 160 14.19 8.52 7.19
N LEU A 161 14.55 9.06 6.02
CA LEU A 161 13.64 9.10 4.86
C LEU A 161 13.30 7.70 4.35
N SER A 162 14.25 6.76 4.37
CA SER A 162 14.00 5.37 3.98
C SER A 162 12.97 4.71 4.90
N PHE A 163 13.09 4.89 6.23
CA PHE A 163 12.13 4.34 7.19
C PHE A 163 10.75 5.01 7.11
N THR A 164 10.71 6.34 6.96
CA THR A 164 9.44 7.07 6.77
C THR A 164 8.72 6.59 5.50
N ARG A 165 9.48 6.31 4.44
CA ARG A 165 8.94 5.77 3.20
C ARG A 165 8.44 4.33 3.38
N LEU A 166 9.18 3.50 4.10
CA LEU A 166 8.81 2.12 4.41
C LEU A 166 7.47 2.07 5.16
N THR A 167 7.30 2.93 6.17
CA THR A 167 6.05 3.10 6.91
C THR A 167 4.89 3.50 5.98
N LEU A 168 5.13 4.47 5.09
CA LEU A 168 4.13 4.91 4.12
C LEU A 168 3.78 3.79 3.13
N SER A 169 4.79 3.09 2.60
CA SER A 169 4.57 2.02 1.62
C SER A 169 3.82 0.82 2.22
N TYR A 170 4.05 0.49 3.49
CA TYR A 170 3.26 -0.51 4.21
C TYR A 170 1.79 -0.08 4.37
N ASP A 171 1.54 1.16 4.80
CA ASP A 171 0.18 1.69 4.98
C ASP A 171 -0.58 1.73 3.63
N VAL A 172 0.11 2.14 2.55
CA VAL A 172 -0.41 2.09 1.17
C VAL A 172 -0.72 0.65 0.73
N ALA A 173 0.22 -0.29 0.93
CA ALA A 173 0.04 -1.68 0.52
C ALA A 173 -1.15 -2.34 1.23
N ARG A 174 -1.30 -2.09 2.54
CA ARG A 174 -2.43 -2.60 3.33
C ARG A 174 -3.77 -2.01 2.88
N GLY A 175 -3.81 -0.68 2.68
CA GLY A 175 -5.02 0.00 2.22
C GLY A 175 -5.43 -0.42 0.81
N PHE A 176 -4.44 -0.63 -0.08
CA PHE A 176 -4.66 -1.14 -1.43
C PHE A 176 -5.22 -2.57 -1.40
N LEU A 177 -4.60 -3.48 -0.61
CA LEU A 177 -5.07 -4.86 -0.49
C LEU A 177 -6.53 -4.93 -0.02
N GLN A 178 -6.89 -4.17 1.01
CA GLN A 178 -8.26 -4.11 1.52
C GLN A 178 -9.24 -3.60 0.47
N ALA A 179 -8.85 -2.61 -0.35
CA ALA A 179 -9.70 -2.12 -1.44
C ALA A 179 -9.86 -3.16 -2.56
N GLN A 180 -8.82 -3.94 -2.88
CA GLN A 180 -8.91 -5.03 -3.87
C GLN A 180 -9.83 -6.16 -3.39
N ASP A 181 -9.83 -6.50 -2.10
CA ASP A 181 -10.76 -7.49 -1.52
C ASP A 181 -12.22 -7.03 -1.69
N GLU A 182 -12.49 -5.76 -1.44
CA GLU A 182 -13.83 -5.20 -1.59
C GLU A 182 -14.27 -5.11 -3.05
N LEU A 183 -13.35 -4.73 -3.96
CA LEU A 183 -13.62 -4.70 -5.40
C LEU A 183 -14.02 -6.08 -5.94
N GLU A 184 -13.37 -7.13 -5.47
CA GLU A 184 -13.65 -8.51 -5.90
C GLU A 184 -15.13 -8.87 -5.69
N SER A 185 -15.73 -8.42 -4.59
CA SER A 185 -17.16 -8.63 -4.28
C SER A 185 -18.11 -7.94 -5.27
N HIS A 186 -17.68 -6.82 -5.87
CA HIS A 186 -18.49 -6.00 -6.77
C HIS A 186 -18.34 -6.39 -8.25
N ILE A 187 -17.26 -7.10 -8.64
CA ILE A 187 -16.99 -7.45 -10.04
C ILE A 187 -18.17 -8.20 -10.67
N ALA A 188 -18.62 -9.28 -10.05
CA ALA A 188 -19.69 -10.10 -10.60
C ALA A 188 -21.02 -9.36 -10.80
N SER A 189 -21.34 -8.41 -9.91
CA SER A 189 -22.58 -7.64 -9.97
C SER A 189 -22.57 -6.52 -11.01
N LEU A 190 -21.38 -5.99 -11.34
CA LEU A 190 -21.22 -4.83 -12.21
C LEU A 190 -20.74 -5.19 -13.62
N ALA A 191 -20.11 -6.35 -13.81
CA ALA A 191 -19.54 -6.75 -15.10
C ALA A 191 -20.60 -6.84 -16.22
N PRO A 192 -20.29 -6.34 -17.42
CA PRO A 192 -21.18 -6.44 -18.57
C PRO A 192 -21.26 -7.86 -19.14
N SER A 193 -20.17 -8.62 -19.06
CA SER A 193 -20.09 -10.01 -19.52
C SER A 193 -19.23 -10.85 -18.57
N GLU A 194 -19.37 -12.18 -18.62
CA GLU A 194 -18.56 -13.11 -17.84
C GLU A 194 -17.07 -13.02 -18.22
N GLN A 195 -16.80 -12.86 -19.52
CA GLN A 195 -15.42 -12.72 -20.01
C GLN A 195 -14.72 -11.49 -19.43
N GLU A 196 -15.39 -10.33 -19.40
CA GLU A 196 -14.83 -9.12 -18.80
C GLU A 196 -14.67 -9.26 -17.28
N SER A 197 -15.61 -9.95 -16.63
CA SER A 197 -15.51 -10.30 -15.20
C SER A 197 -14.26 -11.09 -14.90
N GLU A 198 -13.95 -12.12 -15.68
CA GLU A 198 -12.76 -12.96 -15.52
C GLU A 198 -11.46 -12.18 -15.74
N ILE A 199 -11.40 -11.36 -16.79
CA ILE A 199 -10.23 -10.51 -17.09
C ILE A 199 -9.93 -9.59 -15.90
N VAL A 200 -10.93 -8.86 -15.41
CA VAL A 200 -10.75 -7.92 -14.31
C VAL A 200 -10.42 -8.65 -13.01
N ARG A 201 -11.06 -9.78 -12.73
CA ARG A 201 -10.74 -10.62 -11.56
C ARG A 201 -9.29 -11.10 -11.60
N GLY A 202 -8.79 -11.47 -12.79
CA GLY A 202 -7.38 -11.82 -12.99
C GLY A 202 -6.42 -10.68 -12.61
N PHE A 203 -6.72 -9.45 -13.01
CA PHE A 203 -5.91 -8.28 -12.61
C PHE A 203 -5.97 -8.00 -11.10
N VAL A 204 -7.17 -8.05 -10.51
CA VAL A 204 -7.35 -7.87 -9.06
C VAL A 204 -6.55 -8.92 -8.29
N GLN A 205 -6.64 -10.19 -8.67
CA GLN A 205 -5.90 -11.27 -8.04
C GLN A 205 -4.37 -11.09 -8.18
N GLN A 206 -3.90 -10.70 -9.36
CA GLN A 206 -2.48 -10.42 -9.57
C GLN A 206 -1.99 -9.25 -8.70
N ASN A 207 -2.78 -8.20 -8.56
CA ASN A 207 -2.51 -7.08 -7.67
C ASN A 207 -2.42 -7.54 -6.20
N LYS A 208 -3.35 -8.38 -5.75
CA LYS A 208 -3.39 -8.94 -4.39
C LYS A 208 -2.13 -9.76 -4.11
N VAL A 209 -1.78 -10.69 -4.99
CA VAL A 209 -0.60 -11.56 -4.83
C VAL A 209 0.68 -10.74 -4.68
N LYS A 210 0.93 -9.80 -5.59
CA LYS A 210 2.12 -8.93 -5.54
C LYS A 210 2.18 -8.08 -4.27
N THR A 211 1.04 -7.56 -3.84
CA THR A 211 0.96 -6.72 -2.63
C THR A 211 1.16 -7.55 -1.36
N LEU A 212 0.59 -8.76 -1.29
CA LEU A 212 0.80 -9.68 -0.18
C LEU A 212 2.27 -10.12 -0.07
N GLU A 213 2.91 -10.42 -1.22
CA GLU A 213 4.33 -10.75 -1.26
C GLU A 213 5.19 -9.59 -0.73
N TYR A 214 4.88 -8.36 -1.13
CA TYR A 214 5.56 -7.17 -0.60
C TYR A 214 5.38 -7.02 0.91
N ILE A 215 4.15 -7.15 1.44
CA ILE A 215 3.87 -7.08 2.88
C ILE A 215 4.60 -8.20 3.64
N LYS A 216 4.63 -9.42 3.09
CA LYS A 216 5.34 -10.54 3.66
C LYS A 216 6.83 -10.26 3.77
N ASN A 217 7.45 -9.78 2.68
CA ASN A 217 8.87 -9.40 2.67
C ASN A 217 9.19 -8.30 3.69
N LEU A 218 8.31 -7.30 3.84
CA LEU A 218 8.44 -6.28 4.87
C LEU A 218 8.41 -6.87 6.29
N ARG A 219 7.46 -7.76 6.55
CA ARG A 219 7.29 -8.40 7.87
C ARG A 219 8.48 -9.28 8.23
N GLU A 220 9.03 -10.00 7.27
CA GLU A 220 10.21 -10.85 7.47
C GLU A 220 11.48 -10.02 7.70
N THR A 221 11.62 -8.88 7.01
CA THR A 221 12.82 -8.04 7.10
C THR A 221 12.81 -7.08 8.29
N PHE A 222 11.66 -6.51 8.63
CA PHE A 222 11.52 -5.52 9.72
C PHE A 222 10.36 -5.85 10.67
N PRO A 223 10.37 -7.00 11.35
CA PRO A 223 9.25 -7.46 12.17
C PRO A 223 8.88 -6.48 13.26
N GLU A 224 9.86 -5.83 13.91
CA GLU A 224 9.61 -4.86 14.99
C GLU A 224 8.90 -3.60 14.50
N ILE A 225 9.24 -3.12 13.29
CA ILE A 225 8.60 -1.94 12.70
C ILE A 225 7.16 -2.29 12.31
N ILE A 226 6.96 -3.43 11.64
CA ILE A 226 5.63 -3.88 11.23
C ILE A 226 4.74 -4.14 12.44
N HIS A 227 5.27 -4.80 13.48
CA HIS A 227 4.54 -5.00 14.74
C HIS A 227 4.10 -3.67 15.37
N SER A 228 4.98 -2.66 15.40
CA SER A 228 4.64 -1.33 15.89
C SER A 228 3.54 -0.68 15.03
N LEU A 229 3.64 -0.75 13.70
CA LEU A 229 2.64 -0.19 12.77
C LEU A 229 1.29 -0.90 12.88
N GLU A 230 1.28 -2.23 13.01
CA GLU A 230 0.07 -3.04 13.20
C GLU A 230 -0.60 -2.69 14.53
N THR A 231 0.16 -2.58 15.62
CA THR A 231 -0.33 -2.17 16.94
C THR A 231 -0.96 -0.78 16.89
N HIS A 232 -0.30 0.18 16.24
CA HIS A 232 -0.83 1.53 16.03
C HIS A 232 -2.14 1.53 15.22
N SER A 233 -2.18 0.76 14.14
CA SER A 233 -3.35 0.64 13.30
C SER A 233 -4.53 0.01 14.04
N ALA A 234 -4.29 -1.06 14.78
CA ALA A 234 -5.30 -1.73 15.60
C ALA A 234 -5.85 -0.81 16.69
N THR A 235 -4.97 -0.08 17.38
CA THR A 235 -5.39 0.89 18.42
C THR A 235 -6.25 1.99 17.82
N ARG A 236 -5.85 2.54 16.67
CA ARG A 236 -6.60 3.59 15.97
C ARG A 236 -7.98 3.09 15.53
N LEU A 237 -8.05 1.87 15.02
CA LEU A 237 -9.31 1.23 14.61
C LEU A 237 -10.27 1.09 15.81
N LEU A 238 -9.79 0.62 16.96
CA LEU A 238 -10.58 0.48 18.18
C LEU A 238 -11.09 1.83 18.68
N LEU A 239 -10.24 2.86 18.70
CA LEU A 239 -10.65 4.21 19.11
C LEU A 239 -11.69 4.80 18.16
N ASN A 240 -11.59 4.57 16.85
CA ASN A 240 -12.63 5.00 15.91
C ASN A 240 -13.93 4.20 16.09
N ARG A 241 -13.84 2.91 16.36
CA ARG A 241 -15.02 2.09 16.64
C ARG A 241 -15.74 2.59 17.91
N GLU A 242 -14.99 2.91 18.96
CA GLU A 242 -15.53 3.52 20.18
C GLU A 242 -16.28 4.83 19.86
N ARG A 243 -15.70 5.71 19.02
CA ARG A 243 -16.35 6.94 18.57
C ARG A 243 -17.66 6.68 17.82
N VAL A 244 -17.69 5.67 16.93
CA VAL A 244 -18.90 5.28 16.19
C VAL A 244 -19.98 4.80 17.15
N VAL A 245 -19.63 3.97 18.14
CA VAL A 245 -20.58 3.47 19.15
C VAL A 245 -21.15 4.63 19.97
N ILE A 246 -20.31 5.57 20.43
CA ILE A 246 -20.79 6.76 21.18
C ILE A 246 -21.80 7.57 20.34
N ASN A 247 -21.49 7.82 19.06
CA ASN A 247 -22.41 8.54 18.18
C ASN A 247 -23.71 7.77 17.93
N GLN A 248 -23.67 6.45 17.92
CA GLN A 248 -24.86 5.61 17.81
C GLN A 248 -25.72 5.71 19.08
N GLN A 249 -25.10 5.66 20.27
CA GLN A 249 -25.81 5.81 21.55
C GLN A 249 -26.41 7.22 21.69
N LEU A 250 -25.74 8.26 21.20
CA LEU A 250 -26.29 9.61 21.12
C LEU A 250 -27.53 9.67 20.20
N LYS A 251 -27.47 9.03 19.01
CA LYS A 251 -28.62 8.96 18.09
C LYS A 251 -29.82 8.21 18.67
N GLN A 252 -29.56 7.21 19.52
CA GLN A 252 -30.59 6.44 20.21
C GLN A 252 -31.10 7.11 21.48
N ALA A 253 -30.67 8.35 21.77
CA ALA A 253 -30.99 9.10 22.99
C ALA A 253 -30.64 8.37 24.30
N VAL A 254 -29.70 7.46 24.28
CA VAL A 254 -29.13 6.80 25.46
C VAL A 254 -28.12 7.73 26.16
N LEU A 255 -27.35 8.50 25.35
CA LEU A 255 -26.43 9.54 25.82
C LEU A 255 -26.97 10.91 25.44
N ASP A 256 -26.75 11.91 26.28
CA ASP A 256 -26.97 13.30 25.92
C ASP A 256 -25.76 13.92 25.20
N THR A 257 -25.95 15.11 24.61
CA THR A 257 -24.89 15.79 23.84
C THR A 257 -23.64 16.13 24.68
N PRO A 258 -23.75 16.67 25.92
CA PRO A 258 -22.60 16.91 26.78
C PRO A 258 -21.81 15.64 27.15
N GLU A 259 -22.51 14.54 27.45
CA GLU A 259 -21.89 13.25 27.78
C GLU A 259 -21.11 12.69 26.58
N ALA A 260 -21.76 12.61 25.43
CA ALA A 260 -21.14 12.16 24.19
C ALA A 260 -19.90 13.01 23.82
N LYS A 261 -20.01 14.34 23.94
CA LYS A 261 -18.89 15.26 23.67
C LYS A 261 -17.71 15.00 24.59
N ARG A 262 -17.95 14.80 25.89
CA ARG A 262 -16.88 14.48 26.86
C ARG A 262 -16.16 13.17 26.52
N MET A 263 -16.91 12.13 26.14
CA MET A 263 -16.35 10.85 25.75
C MET A 263 -15.54 10.96 24.46
N ILE A 264 -16.04 11.69 23.46
CA ILE A 264 -15.32 11.94 22.20
C ILE A 264 -14.01 12.71 22.46
N MET A 265 -14.00 13.73 23.29
CA MET A 265 -12.78 14.46 23.65
C MET A 265 -11.72 13.56 24.31
N ASN A 266 -12.15 12.57 25.10
CA ASN A 266 -11.22 11.57 25.67
C ASN A 266 -10.59 10.72 24.55
N ILE A 267 -11.39 10.26 23.57
CA ILE A 267 -10.88 9.52 22.41
C ILE A 267 -9.89 10.35 21.62
N GLU A 268 -10.20 11.62 21.34
CA GLU A 268 -9.31 12.54 20.62
C GLU A 268 -7.99 12.73 21.34
N SER A 269 -8.00 12.86 22.66
CA SER A 269 -6.77 12.92 23.47
C SER A 269 -5.91 11.66 23.34
N ARG A 270 -6.53 10.46 23.36
CA ARG A 270 -5.83 9.19 23.15
C ARG A 270 -5.28 9.06 21.72
N MET A 271 -6.05 9.51 20.73
CA MET A 271 -5.61 9.57 19.32
C MET A 271 -4.40 10.49 19.14
N ALA A 272 -4.42 11.68 19.77
CA ALA A 272 -3.30 12.62 19.72
C ALA A 272 -2.02 12.06 20.36
N LYS A 273 -2.14 11.33 21.47
CA LYS A 273 -1.01 10.62 22.10
C LYS A 273 -0.47 9.53 21.17
N LEU A 274 -1.34 8.74 20.54
CA LEU A 274 -0.96 7.70 19.60
C LEU A 274 -0.17 8.29 18.42
N GLN A 275 -0.61 9.41 17.87
CA GLN A 275 0.07 10.09 16.76
C GLN A 275 1.49 10.57 17.14
N LYS A 276 1.70 11.03 18.36
CA LYS A 276 3.03 11.39 18.87
C LYS A 276 3.95 10.17 19.03
N LEU A 277 3.43 9.04 19.46
CA LEU A 277 4.18 7.79 19.60
C LEU A 277 4.59 7.20 18.25
N SER A 278 3.76 7.34 17.20
CA SER A 278 4.08 6.83 15.85
C SER A 278 5.28 7.51 15.18
N SER A 279 5.64 8.73 15.63
CA SER A 279 6.85 9.40 15.15
C SER A 279 8.16 8.85 15.75
N ILE A 280 8.09 7.85 16.65
CA ILE A 280 9.23 7.29 17.40
C ILE A 280 9.56 5.85 16.96
N SER A 281 9.07 5.36 15.82
CA SER A 281 9.65 4.14 15.23
C SER A 281 11.07 4.43 14.74
N VAL A 282 11.97 4.67 15.72
CA VAL A 282 13.40 4.82 15.44
C VAL A 282 13.91 3.43 15.06
N PRO A 283 14.55 3.28 13.90
CA PRO A 283 15.21 2.03 13.56
C PRO A 283 16.19 1.65 14.65
N THR A 284 16.31 0.36 14.91
CA THR A 284 17.33 -0.18 15.82
C THR A 284 18.68 0.48 15.51
N PRO A 285 19.33 1.14 16.45
CA PRO A 285 20.58 1.84 16.19
C PRO A 285 21.64 0.88 15.64
N SER A 286 22.47 1.35 14.71
CA SER A 286 23.48 0.51 14.03
C SER A 286 24.42 -0.21 15.01
N HIS A 287 24.67 0.37 16.19
CA HIS A 287 25.53 -0.23 17.23
C HIS A 287 24.88 -1.47 17.90
N GLU A 288 23.56 -1.51 18.02
CA GLU A 288 22.86 -2.68 18.54
C GLU A 288 22.82 -3.79 17.50
N LEU A 289 22.62 -3.43 16.21
CA LEU A 289 22.64 -4.39 15.10
C LEU A 289 24.00 -5.05 14.97
N ILE A 290 25.10 -4.30 15.15
CA ILE A 290 26.46 -4.87 15.13
C ILE A 290 26.67 -5.82 16.30
N GLY A 291 26.20 -5.49 17.48
CA GLY A 291 26.33 -6.35 18.66
C GLY A 291 25.70 -7.74 18.45
N GLN A 292 24.76 -7.87 17.50
CA GLN A 292 24.14 -9.14 17.14
C GLN A 292 24.94 -9.96 16.14
N LEU A 293 25.90 -9.35 15.42
CA LEU A 293 26.71 -10.05 14.39
C LEU A 293 27.84 -10.85 15.05
N GLU A 294 28.01 -12.09 14.64
CA GLU A 294 28.99 -13.01 15.27
C GLU A 294 30.43 -12.47 15.26
N TRP A 295 30.83 -11.90 14.14
CA TRP A 295 32.18 -11.34 13.98
C TRP A 295 32.46 -10.14 14.92
N SER A 296 31.46 -9.39 15.29
CA SER A 296 31.60 -8.23 16.16
C SER A 296 31.71 -8.59 17.64
N LYS A 297 31.32 -9.80 18.03
CA LYS A 297 31.43 -10.29 19.41
C LYS A 297 32.89 -10.35 19.86
N MET A 298 33.82 -10.51 18.93
CA MET A 298 35.26 -10.59 19.20
C MET A 298 35.91 -9.21 19.37
N LEU A 299 35.22 -8.11 19.02
CA LEU A 299 35.78 -6.77 19.06
C LEU A 299 35.62 -6.13 20.44
N SER A 300 36.66 -5.42 20.86
CA SER A 300 36.62 -4.58 22.08
C SER A 300 35.59 -3.45 21.94
N ASP A 301 35.09 -2.95 23.05
CA ASP A 301 34.09 -1.86 23.05
C ASP A 301 34.70 -0.56 22.47
N SER A 302 36.01 -0.35 22.58
CA SER A 302 36.69 0.77 21.95
C SER A 302 36.67 0.67 20.43
N THR A 303 36.94 -0.51 19.87
CA THR A 303 36.91 -0.79 18.43
C THR A 303 35.48 -0.69 17.88
N LYS A 304 34.48 -1.21 18.63
CA LYS A 304 33.05 -1.07 18.27
C LYS A 304 32.65 0.41 18.18
N LYS A 305 33.08 1.26 19.11
CA LYS A 305 32.82 2.71 19.07
C LYS A 305 33.43 3.38 17.84
N LYS A 306 34.67 3.04 17.49
CA LYS A 306 35.33 3.55 16.26
C LYS A 306 34.58 3.13 15.00
N LEU A 307 34.16 1.86 14.92
CA LEU A 307 33.37 1.34 13.80
C LEU A 307 32.04 2.07 13.64
N ASN A 308 31.33 2.34 14.73
CA ASN A 308 30.06 3.06 14.70
C ASN A 308 30.15 4.42 14.01
N HIS A 309 31.29 5.12 14.12
CA HIS A 309 31.50 6.42 13.48
C HIS A 309 31.65 6.33 11.95
N ILE A 310 32.11 5.21 11.42
CA ILE A 310 32.33 5.01 9.97
C ILE A 310 31.22 4.22 9.29
N MET A 311 30.34 3.60 10.06
CA MET A 311 29.23 2.80 9.54
C MET A 311 28.17 3.64 8.88
N VAL A 312 27.61 3.04 7.83
CA VAL A 312 26.51 3.61 7.09
C VAL A 312 25.43 2.55 6.94
N HIS A 313 24.31 2.79 7.55
CA HIS A 313 23.13 1.98 7.41
C HIS A 313 22.43 2.32 6.09
N ALA A 314 22.03 1.32 5.32
CA ALA A 314 21.31 1.51 4.06
C ALA A 314 20.30 0.39 3.83
N ILE A 315 19.10 0.80 3.42
CA ILE A 315 17.99 -0.10 3.09
C ILE A 315 17.76 -0.04 1.59
N TYR A 316 17.71 -1.19 0.95
CA TYR A 316 17.43 -1.34 -0.48
C TYR A 316 16.14 -2.14 -0.67
N ASN A 317 15.33 -1.74 -1.64
CA ASN A 317 14.13 -2.48 -2.01
C ASN A 317 14.44 -3.58 -3.02
N ASN A 318 13.48 -4.48 -3.22
CA ASN A 318 13.58 -5.51 -4.24
C ASN A 318 13.92 -4.92 -5.61
N ASN A 319 14.84 -5.57 -6.31
CA ASN A 319 15.41 -5.16 -7.61
C ASN A 319 16.27 -3.87 -7.60
N ASP A 320 16.59 -3.29 -6.43
CA ASP A 320 17.56 -2.19 -6.37
C ASP A 320 18.96 -2.71 -6.75
N LEU A 321 19.59 -2.06 -7.72
CA LEU A 321 20.99 -2.32 -8.07
C LEU A 321 21.88 -1.59 -7.06
N ILE A 322 22.65 -2.36 -6.28
CA ILE A 322 23.51 -1.87 -5.21
C ILE A 322 24.91 -1.51 -5.75
N ALA A 323 25.47 -2.38 -6.58
CA ALA A 323 26.75 -2.17 -7.26
C ALA A 323 26.72 -2.79 -8.66
N HIS A 324 27.43 -2.16 -9.60
CA HIS A 324 27.52 -2.63 -10.97
C HIS A 324 28.92 -3.14 -11.27
N GLN A 325 29.04 -4.29 -11.94
CA GLN A 325 30.30 -4.90 -12.33
C GLN A 325 31.20 -3.92 -13.10
N GLY A 326 32.46 -3.83 -12.71
CA GLY A 326 33.45 -2.94 -13.34
C GLY A 326 33.33 -1.46 -12.95
N LYS A 327 32.37 -1.07 -12.15
CA LYS A 327 32.23 0.32 -11.66
C LYS A 327 32.99 0.52 -10.34
N PRO A 328 33.46 1.77 -10.06
CA PRO A 328 34.10 2.10 -8.78
C PRO A 328 33.21 1.75 -7.60
N PHE A 329 33.72 0.89 -6.72
CA PHE A 329 33.00 0.47 -5.52
C PHE A 329 34.06 0.04 -4.47
N CYS A 330 34.17 0.79 -3.38
CA CYS A 330 35.12 0.53 -2.32
C CYS A 330 34.43 0.57 -0.95
N ALA A 331 33.71 -0.50 -0.63
CA ALA A 331 33.03 -0.65 0.64
C ALA A 331 32.86 -2.12 0.99
N LEU A 332 32.90 -2.43 2.29
CA LEU A 332 32.51 -3.73 2.82
C LEU A 332 31.10 -3.61 3.42
N GLY A 333 30.17 -4.40 2.94
CA GLY A 333 28.81 -4.46 3.45
C GLY A 333 28.58 -5.72 4.26
N VAL A 334 27.81 -5.61 5.33
CA VAL A 334 27.30 -6.76 6.09
C VAL A 334 25.79 -6.74 5.99
N ILE A 335 25.23 -7.84 5.52
CA ILE A 335 23.76 -8.00 5.43
C ILE A 335 23.25 -8.25 6.84
N VAL A 336 22.39 -7.34 7.32
CA VAL A 336 21.73 -7.48 8.63
C VAL A 336 20.44 -8.28 8.47
N ARG A 337 19.69 -7.97 7.40
CA ARG A 337 18.38 -8.58 7.10
C ARG A 337 18.14 -8.62 5.60
N GLY A 338 17.30 -9.56 5.18
CA GLY A 338 16.96 -9.74 3.76
C GLY A 338 18.05 -10.46 2.98
N SER A 339 18.03 -10.37 1.66
CA SER A 339 18.96 -11.08 0.79
C SER A 339 19.30 -10.32 -0.49
N VAL A 340 20.50 -10.57 -1.00
CA VAL A 340 21.00 -9.99 -2.23
C VAL A 340 21.50 -11.08 -3.17
N GLN A 341 21.43 -10.82 -4.47
CA GLN A 341 22.03 -11.66 -5.50
C GLN A 341 23.28 -10.98 -6.02
N GLN A 342 24.39 -11.69 -5.96
CA GLN A 342 25.61 -11.37 -6.71
C GLN A 342 25.56 -12.09 -8.05
N GLN A 343 25.88 -11.39 -9.14
CA GLN A 343 25.90 -11.93 -10.47
C GLN A 343 27.19 -11.50 -11.17
N GLU A 344 28.07 -12.48 -11.44
CA GLU A 344 29.30 -12.30 -12.14
C GLU A 344 29.15 -12.75 -13.60
N TYR A 345 29.62 -11.93 -14.51
CA TYR A 345 29.70 -12.26 -15.94
C TYR A 345 31.14 -12.61 -16.28
N LYS A 346 31.43 -13.90 -16.53
CA LYS A 346 32.72 -14.41 -17.02
C LYS A 346 32.49 -15.16 -18.32
N ALA A 347 33.11 -14.70 -19.42
CA ALA A 347 33.25 -15.40 -20.70
C ALA A 347 32.17 -16.45 -21.02
N ASP A 348 30.95 -16.11 -21.22
CA ASP A 348 29.76 -16.98 -21.51
C ASP A 348 29.08 -17.70 -20.33
N GLN A 349 29.61 -17.60 -19.11
CA GLN A 349 28.92 -18.16 -17.93
C GLN A 349 28.42 -17.07 -16.99
N LYS A 350 27.18 -17.20 -16.65
CA LYS A 350 26.48 -16.32 -15.70
C LYS A 350 26.43 -17.02 -14.35
N MET A 351 27.34 -16.67 -13.46
CA MET A 351 27.30 -17.19 -12.09
C MET A 351 26.46 -16.34 -11.20
N LYS A 352 25.52 -16.96 -10.49
CA LYS A 352 24.66 -16.31 -9.52
C LYS A 352 24.91 -16.89 -8.15
N LYS A 353 25.06 -16.02 -7.15
CA LYS A 353 25.16 -16.38 -5.74
C LYS A 353 24.18 -15.53 -4.95
N VAL A 354 23.39 -16.15 -4.09
CA VAL A 354 22.50 -15.45 -3.16
C VAL A 354 23.19 -15.39 -1.81
N LEU A 355 23.17 -14.20 -1.20
CA LEU A 355 23.73 -13.94 0.12
C LEU A 355 22.62 -13.49 1.05
N GLY A 356 22.65 -13.96 2.30
CA GLY A 356 21.67 -13.72 3.34
C GLY A 356 22.23 -13.01 4.57
N PRO A 357 21.44 -12.94 5.67
CA PRO A 357 21.85 -12.27 6.90
C PRO A 357 23.14 -12.84 7.48
N GLY A 358 24.03 -11.94 7.93
CA GLY A 358 25.35 -12.27 8.47
C GLY A 358 26.45 -12.38 7.42
N GLU A 359 26.11 -12.56 6.14
CA GLU A 359 27.10 -12.63 5.05
C GLU A 359 27.58 -11.23 4.62
N THR A 360 28.73 -11.20 3.97
CA THR A 360 29.42 -9.97 3.57
C THR A 360 29.39 -9.72 2.07
N LEU A 361 29.40 -8.44 1.72
CA LEU A 361 29.42 -7.92 0.35
C LEU A 361 30.65 -7.05 0.14
N GLY A 362 31.21 -7.09 -1.07
CA GLY A 362 32.23 -6.14 -1.46
C GLY A 362 33.62 -6.39 -0.86
N ALA A 363 33.91 -7.57 -0.32
CA ALA A 363 35.25 -7.92 0.20
C ALA A 363 36.33 -7.72 -0.85
N LEU A 364 36.15 -8.24 -2.05
CA LEU A 364 37.05 -8.03 -3.18
C LEU A 364 37.09 -6.59 -3.67
N SER A 365 35.94 -5.90 -3.62
CA SER A 365 35.85 -4.48 -3.99
C SER A 365 36.60 -3.57 -3.02
N LEU A 366 36.70 -3.95 -1.75
CA LEU A 366 37.51 -3.23 -0.76
C LEU A 366 39.01 -3.22 -1.14
N LEU A 367 39.50 -4.31 -1.73
CA LEU A 367 40.90 -4.45 -2.19
C LEU A 367 41.11 -3.77 -3.55
N SER A 368 40.28 -4.08 -4.53
CA SER A 368 40.46 -3.65 -5.93
C SER A 368 39.95 -2.24 -6.23
N GLY A 369 39.04 -1.70 -5.40
CA GLY A 369 38.35 -0.42 -5.65
C GLY A 369 37.22 -0.49 -6.68
N ILE A 370 36.97 -1.65 -7.29
CA ILE A 370 35.91 -1.89 -8.28
C ILE A 370 35.05 -3.08 -7.89
N SER A 371 33.77 -3.06 -8.30
CA SER A 371 32.89 -4.21 -8.08
C SER A 371 33.21 -5.34 -9.08
N PRO A 372 33.49 -6.57 -8.60
CA PRO A 372 33.75 -7.73 -9.48
C PRO A 372 32.43 -8.28 -10.08
N CYS A 373 31.28 -7.94 -9.56
CA CYS A 373 29.99 -8.47 -9.97
C CYS A 373 28.88 -7.42 -9.83
N ASP A 374 27.74 -7.66 -10.47
CA ASP A 374 26.51 -6.94 -10.16
C ASP A 374 25.96 -7.42 -8.80
N ILE A 375 25.57 -6.49 -7.96
CA ILE A 375 24.93 -6.77 -6.66
C ILE A 375 23.53 -6.18 -6.71
N THR A 376 22.50 -7.01 -6.62
CA THR A 376 21.10 -6.63 -6.70
C THR A 376 20.34 -7.15 -5.48
N ALA A 377 19.53 -6.32 -4.87
CA ALA A 377 18.62 -6.74 -3.82
C ALA A 377 17.50 -7.62 -4.42
N ILE A 378 17.30 -8.84 -3.92
CA ILE A 378 16.23 -9.75 -4.37
C ILE A 378 15.04 -9.77 -3.40
N ALA A 379 15.19 -9.09 -2.29
CA ALA A 379 14.14 -8.77 -1.33
C ALA A 379 14.43 -7.39 -0.75
N LEU A 380 13.59 -6.92 0.15
CA LEU A 380 13.95 -5.78 0.97
C LEU A 380 15.15 -6.17 1.82
N VAL A 381 16.23 -5.38 1.78
CA VAL A 381 17.48 -5.73 2.44
C VAL A 381 18.02 -4.55 3.25
N ASP A 382 18.53 -4.87 4.42
CA ASP A 382 19.16 -3.94 5.35
C ASP A 382 20.65 -4.26 5.44
N ILE A 383 21.51 -3.31 5.06
CA ILE A 383 22.96 -3.48 4.96
C ILE A 383 23.67 -2.40 5.77
N ILE A 384 24.64 -2.81 6.56
CA ILE A 384 25.62 -1.92 7.19
C ILE A 384 26.85 -1.86 6.32
N TRP A 385 27.20 -0.67 5.84
CA TRP A 385 28.36 -0.40 5.01
C TRP A 385 29.50 0.18 5.81
N LEU A 386 30.69 -0.39 5.66
CA LEU A 386 31.99 0.12 6.08
C LEU A 386 32.69 0.67 4.83
N GLN A 387 32.85 1.99 4.77
CA GLN A 387 33.45 2.64 3.60
C GLN A 387 34.97 2.44 3.59
N GLY A 388 35.53 2.05 2.46
CA GLY A 388 36.92 1.69 2.36
C GLY A 388 37.91 2.81 2.62
N ASP A 389 37.54 4.05 2.27
CA ASP A 389 38.33 5.26 2.59
C ASP A 389 38.55 5.48 4.07
N LYS A 390 37.62 5.02 4.91
CA LYS A 390 37.67 5.13 6.37
C LYS A 390 38.09 3.84 7.07
N LEU A 391 37.67 2.70 6.49
CA LEU A 391 37.96 1.39 7.07
C LEU A 391 39.46 1.07 6.98
N LYS A 392 40.09 1.32 5.83
CA LYS A 392 41.56 1.03 5.62
C LYS A 392 42.44 1.74 6.63
N PRO A 393 42.32 3.04 6.89
CA PRO A 393 43.12 3.70 7.91
C PRO A 393 42.89 3.17 9.35
N LEU A 394 41.64 2.77 9.67
CA LEU A 394 41.33 2.19 10.97
C LEU A 394 41.96 0.79 11.13
N MET A 395 41.90 -0.04 10.09
CA MET A 395 42.56 -1.36 10.06
C MET A 395 44.05 -1.24 10.28
N ALA A 396 44.71 -0.23 9.69
CA ALA A 396 46.14 0.00 9.89
C ALA A 396 46.51 0.38 11.35
N GLN A 397 45.58 0.88 12.13
CA GLN A 397 45.79 1.29 13.52
C GLN A 397 45.28 0.29 14.57
N ASP A 398 44.46 -0.69 14.15
CA ASP A 398 43.77 -1.62 15.05
C ASP A 398 43.89 -3.05 14.54
N SER A 399 44.74 -3.86 15.21
CA SER A 399 45.03 -5.24 14.82
C SER A 399 43.82 -6.19 15.01
N GLU A 400 42.97 -5.93 16.04
CA GLU A 400 41.73 -6.68 16.25
C GLU A 400 40.78 -6.50 15.07
N LEU A 401 40.62 -5.24 14.62
CA LEU A 401 39.77 -4.92 13.49
C LEU A 401 40.30 -5.55 12.20
N THR A 402 41.61 -5.51 12.00
CA THR A 402 42.23 -6.15 10.83
C THR A 402 41.99 -7.64 10.80
N GLN A 403 42.14 -8.34 11.92
CA GLN A 403 41.85 -9.77 12.01
C GLN A 403 40.38 -10.08 11.77
N ALA A 404 39.46 -9.31 12.35
CA ALA A 404 38.04 -9.50 12.18
C ALA A 404 37.59 -9.29 10.72
N VAL A 405 38.06 -8.21 10.07
CA VAL A 405 37.74 -7.91 8.67
C VAL A 405 38.42 -8.96 7.73
N SER A 406 39.65 -9.40 8.01
CA SER A 406 40.32 -10.46 7.23
C SER A 406 39.52 -11.77 7.29
N LYS A 407 38.99 -12.15 8.45
CA LYS A 407 38.10 -13.32 8.55
C LYS A 407 36.83 -13.17 7.69
N LEU A 408 36.21 -11.98 7.65
CA LEU A 408 35.07 -11.72 6.80
C LEU A 408 35.39 -11.77 5.30
N MET A 409 36.65 -11.46 4.91
CA MET A 409 37.06 -11.50 3.52
C MET A 409 37.43 -12.93 3.05
N ASN A 410 37.75 -13.82 3.96
CA ASN A 410 38.13 -15.23 3.65
C ASN A 410 36.93 -16.19 3.68
N LEU A 411 35.73 -15.71 4.07
CA LEU A 411 34.46 -16.40 3.96
C LEU A 411 33.74 -16.02 2.65
#